data_e28126edb36832992a9f1bd91cd10bdf
#
_entry.id   e28126edb36832992a9f1bd91cd10bdf
#
_cell.length_a   1.000
_cell.length_b   1.000
_cell.length_c   1.000
_cell.angle_alpha   90.00
_cell.angle_beta   90.00
_cell.angle_gamma   90.00
#
_symmetry.space_group_name_H-M   'P 1'
#
loop_
_entity.id
_entity.type
_entity.pdbx_description
1 polymer ?
#
loop_
_entity_poly.entity_id
_entity_poly.type
_entity_poly.pdbx_seq_one_letter_code
_entity_poly.pdbx_strand_id
1 'polypeptide(L)'
;MTLLKTIQISASILSADMANLTAVTEGLERDGLDMLHFDVMDGQFVPNITFGMPVLAAVDHCTNLFLDVHLMIADPIRYVKQFAEAGADLITFHIESNSDPAATIAAIHEACLLYTSDAA
;
A
#
# COMPACT_ATOMS: atom_id res chain seq x y z
N MET A 1 -1.23 24.36 20.32
CA MET A 1 -0.81 24.15 18.91
C MET A 1 -0.24 22.75 18.78
N THR A 2 -0.79 21.98 17.89
CA THR A 2 -0.28 20.64 17.63
C THR A 2 0.97 20.75 16.76
N LEU A 3 2.10 20.23 17.23
CA LEU A 3 3.29 20.15 16.41
C LEU A 3 3.04 19.14 15.30
N LEU A 4 3.29 19.55 14.06
CA LEU A 4 3.22 18.63 12.94
C LEU A 4 4.32 17.59 13.11
N LYS A 5 3.95 16.34 13.04
CA LYS A 5 4.90 15.24 13.08
C LYS A 5 5.71 15.29 11.79
N THR A 6 7.00 15.54 11.90
CA THR A 6 7.89 15.67 10.74
C THR A 6 8.36 14.31 10.23
N ILE A 7 8.36 13.29 11.09
CA ILE A 7 8.76 11.93 10.74
C ILE A 7 7.58 11.00 10.94
N GLN A 8 7.25 10.25 9.89
CA GLN A 8 6.23 9.20 9.95
C GLN A 8 6.87 7.85 9.72
N ILE A 9 6.36 6.84 10.40
CA ILE A 9 6.87 5.47 10.28
C ILE A 9 5.80 4.61 9.61
N SER A 10 6.20 3.99 8.50
CA SER A 10 5.38 3.04 7.75
C SER A 10 6.01 1.65 7.92
N ALA A 11 5.35 0.80 8.67
CA ALA A 11 5.87 -0.53 8.96
C ALA A 11 5.43 -1.52 7.89
N SER A 12 6.40 -2.21 7.27
CA SER A 12 6.09 -3.24 6.27
C SER A 12 5.50 -4.47 6.95
N ILE A 13 4.34 -4.91 6.50
CA ILE A 13 3.73 -6.14 6.98
C ILE A 13 4.31 -7.38 6.31
N LEU A 14 5.20 -7.22 5.34
CA LEU A 14 5.82 -8.34 4.63
C LEU A 14 6.59 -9.26 5.57
N SER A 15 7.16 -8.70 6.66
CA SER A 15 7.90 -9.45 7.68
C SER A 15 7.01 -9.94 8.81
N ALA A 16 5.72 -9.66 8.77
CA ALA A 16 4.78 -10.05 9.82
C ALA A 16 4.33 -11.50 9.66
N ASP A 17 3.74 -12.03 10.73
CA ASP A 17 3.06 -13.34 10.65
C ASP A 17 1.76 -13.18 9.89
N MET A 18 1.74 -13.62 8.64
CA MET A 18 0.58 -13.50 7.76
C MET A 18 -0.65 -14.24 8.26
N ALA A 19 -0.47 -15.22 9.13
CA ALA A 19 -1.59 -15.96 9.73
C ALA A 19 -2.25 -15.18 10.87
N ASN A 20 -1.63 -14.12 11.38
CA ASN A 20 -2.11 -13.34 12.54
C ASN A 20 -2.08 -11.84 12.26
N LEU A 21 -2.44 -11.41 11.06
CA LEU A 21 -2.37 -10.00 10.66
C LEU A 21 -3.21 -9.07 11.52
N THR A 22 -4.38 -9.50 11.96
CA THR A 22 -5.23 -8.69 12.85
C THR A 22 -4.49 -8.34 14.14
N ALA A 23 -3.92 -9.34 14.81
CA ALA A 23 -3.18 -9.12 16.06
C ALA A 23 -1.93 -8.25 15.84
N VAL A 24 -1.20 -8.48 14.75
CA VAL A 24 -0.02 -7.68 14.39
C VAL A 24 -0.43 -6.22 14.15
N THR A 25 -1.47 -6.00 13.37
CA THR A 25 -1.96 -4.66 13.02
C THR A 25 -2.42 -3.89 14.26
N GLU A 26 -3.20 -4.53 15.11
CA GLU A 26 -3.67 -3.93 16.35
C GLU A 26 -2.51 -3.57 17.28
N GLY A 27 -1.49 -4.42 17.34
CA GLY A 27 -0.28 -4.16 18.12
C GLY A 27 0.48 -2.94 17.62
N LEU A 28 0.66 -2.83 16.30
CA LEU A 28 1.35 -1.69 15.69
C LEU A 28 0.58 -0.39 15.91
N GLU A 29 -0.74 -0.43 15.82
CA GLU A 29 -1.59 0.74 16.08
C GLU A 29 -1.47 1.19 17.54
N ARG A 30 -1.48 0.25 18.49
CA ARG A 30 -1.25 0.57 19.92
C ARG A 30 0.12 1.16 20.16
N ASP A 31 1.13 0.72 19.42
CA ASP A 31 2.51 1.20 19.54
C ASP A 31 2.71 2.60 18.92
N GLY A 32 1.69 3.15 18.31
CA GLY A 32 1.71 4.53 17.81
C GLY A 32 2.34 4.70 16.43
N LEU A 33 2.37 3.64 15.61
CA LEU A 33 2.83 3.76 14.23
C LEU A 33 1.85 4.60 13.41
N ASP A 34 2.37 5.19 12.33
CA ASP A 34 1.58 6.11 11.49
C ASP A 34 0.90 5.39 10.34
N MET A 35 1.58 4.42 9.76
CA MET A 35 1.15 3.77 8.52
C MET A 35 1.54 2.30 8.53
N LEU A 36 0.79 1.53 7.75
CA LEU A 36 1.16 0.16 7.39
C LEU A 36 1.58 0.14 5.92
N HIS A 37 2.70 -0.49 5.64
CA HIS A 37 3.25 -0.60 4.28
C HIS A 37 2.98 -1.98 3.71
N PHE A 38 2.32 -2.02 2.56
CA PHE A 38 1.94 -3.24 1.85
C PHE A 38 2.78 -3.39 0.59
N ASP A 39 3.70 -4.34 0.59
CA ASP A 39 4.54 -4.66 -0.57
C ASP A 39 3.83 -5.72 -1.43
N VAL A 40 3.14 -5.26 -2.47
CA VAL A 40 2.40 -6.12 -3.38
C VAL A 40 3.29 -6.53 -4.55
N MET A 41 3.51 -7.83 -4.69
CA MET A 41 4.36 -8.42 -5.72
C MET A 41 3.59 -9.46 -6.51
N ASP A 42 3.74 -9.43 -7.85
CA ASP A 42 2.95 -10.27 -8.74
C ASP A 42 3.73 -11.45 -9.36
N GLY A 43 4.99 -11.60 -9.01
CA GLY A 43 5.84 -12.66 -9.57
C GLY A 43 6.29 -12.41 -11.01
N GLN A 44 5.95 -11.27 -11.59
CA GLN A 44 6.36 -10.87 -12.94
C GLN A 44 7.30 -9.67 -12.91
N PHE A 45 6.86 -8.59 -12.28
CA PHE A 45 7.72 -7.42 -12.12
C PHE A 45 8.91 -7.72 -11.20
N VAL A 46 8.66 -8.51 -10.16
CA VAL A 46 9.67 -9.01 -9.21
C VAL A 46 9.49 -10.52 -9.04
N PRO A 47 10.55 -11.27 -8.67
CA PRO A 47 10.51 -12.74 -8.61
C PRO A 47 9.89 -13.26 -7.28
N ASN A 48 8.78 -12.70 -6.86
CA ASN A 48 8.05 -13.14 -5.67
C ASN A 48 6.57 -12.81 -5.84
N ILE A 49 5.73 -13.54 -5.15
CA ILE A 49 4.29 -13.27 -5.07
C ILE A 49 3.94 -13.11 -3.60
N THR A 50 3.31 -12.01 -3.23
CA THR A 50 2.99 -11.75 -1.82
C THR A 50 1.50 -11.84 -1.54
N PHE A 51 0.75 -10.79 -1.76
CA PHE A 51 -0.68 -10.70 -1.46
C PHE A 51 -1.30 -9.59 -2.30
N GLY A 52 -2.62 -9.46 -2.23
CA GLY A 52 -3.34 -8.46 -3.00
C GLY A 52 -4.51 -7.87 -2.24
N MET A 53 -5.57 -7.53 -2.98
CA MET A 53 -6.72 -6.82 -2.45
C MET A 53 -7.42 -7.50 -1.27
N PRO A 54 -7.59 -8.84 -1.26
CA PRO A 54 -8.29 -9.47 -0.14
C PRO A 54 -7.59 -9.28 1.21
N VAL A 55 -6.26 -9.33 1.22
CA VAL A 55 -5.49 -9.12 2.45
C VAL A 55 -5.57 -7.65 2.87
N LEU A 56 -5.44 -6.72 1.92
CA LEU A 56 -5.57 -5.29 2.20
C LEU A 56 -6.95 -4.97 2.80
N ALA A 57 -8.02 -5.49 2.21
CA ALA A 57 -9.37 -5.28 2.70
C ALA A 57 -9.56 -5.83 4.11
N ALA A 58 -9.00 -7.00 4.40
CA ALA A 58 -9.07 -7.60 5.73
C ALA A 58 -8.38 -6.73 6.77
N VAL A 59 -7.22 -6.17 6.45
CA VAL A 59 -6.49 -5.27 7.36
C VAL A 59 -7.23 -3.94 7.52
N ASP A 60 -7.78 -3.40 6.44
CA ASP A 60 -8.55 -2.15 6.48
C ASP A 60 -9.71 -2.23 7.47
N HIS A 61 -10.34 -3.40 7.59
CA HIS A 61 -11.45 -3.61 8.52
C HIS A 61 -11.04 -3.63 10.00
N CYS A 62 -9.77 -3.83 10.31
CA CYS A 62 -9.33 -3.96 11.69
C CYS A 62 -8.43 -2.83 12.18
N THR A 63 -8.23 -1.78 11.39
CA THR A 63 -7.34 -0.67 11.78
C THR A 63 -7.84 0.67 11.25
N ASN A 64 -7.44 1.75 11.94
CA ASN A 64 -7.57 3.13 11.46
C ASN A 64 -6.24 3.68 10.94
N LEU A 65 -5.19 2.85 10.89
CA LEU A 65 -3.91 3.28 10.34
C LEU A 65 -4.01 3.60 8.86
N PHE A 66 -3.18 4.52 8.41
CA PHE A 66 -3.04 4.88 7.01
C PHE A 66 -2.40 3.70 6.25
N LEU A 67 -3.01 3.29 5.14
CA LEU A 67 -2.54 2.14 4.37
C LEU A 67 -1.76 2.60 3.14
N ASP A 68 -0.45 2.38 3.21
CA ASP A 68 0.55 2.76 2.23
C ASP A 68 0.85 1.53 1.35
N VAL A 69 0.36 1.53 0.11
CA VAL A 69 0.43 0.37 -0.79
C VAL A 69 1.48 0.57 -1.86
N HIS A 70 2.45 -0.31 -1.90
CA HIS A 70 3.56 -0.30 -2.85
C HIS A 70 3.34 -1.41 -3.88
N LEU A 71 3.08 -1.02 -5.12
CA LEU A 71 2.78 -1.95 -6.21
C LEU A 71 4.05 -2.29 -6.99
N MET A 72 4.61 -3.45 -6.74
CA MET A 72 5.69 -4.04 -7.52
C MET A 72 5.09 -5.07 -8.49
N ILE A 73 4.28 -4.56 -9.42
CA ILE A 73 3.52 -5.38 -10.37
C ILE A 73 3.73 -4.86 -11.79
N ALA A 74 3.50 -5.74 -12.76
CA ALA A 74 3.80 -5.44 -14.16
C ALA A 74 2.91 -4.35 -14.74
N ASP A 75 1.64 -4.29 -14.33
CA ASP A 75 0.66 -3.35 -14.90
C ASP A 75 -0.19 -2.69 -13.79
N PRO A 76 0.38 -1.74 -13.04
CA PRO A 76 -0.28 -1.15 -11.88
C PRO A 76 -1.58 -0.41 -12.20
N ILE A 77 -1.69 0.28 -13.34
CA ILE A 77 -2.89 1.04 -13.69
C ILE A 77 -4.14 0.18 -13.68
N ARG A 78 -3.97 -1.09 -14.02
CA ARG A 78 -5.06 -2.05 -14.12
C ARG A 78 -5.74 -2.32 -12.78
N TYR A 79 -5.02 -2.10 -11.68
CA TYR A 79 -5.48 -2.47 -10.34
C TYR A 79 -5.68 -1.30 -9.39
N VAL A 80 -5.39 -0.06 -9.82
CA VAL A 80 -5.52 1.13 -8.97
C VAL A 80 -6.88 1.22 -8.30
N LYS A 81 -7.94 1.08 -9.08
CA LYS A 81 -9.31 1.18 -8.56
C LYS A 81 -9.60 0.11 -7.53
N GLN A 82 -9.20 -1.13 -7.79
CA GLN A 82 -9.43 -2.24 -6.87
C GLN A 82 -8.67 -2.07 -5.55
N PHE A 83 -7.43 -1.58 -5.60
CA PHE A 83 -6.67 -1.29 -4.37
C PHE A 83 -7.27 -0.12 -3.60
N ALA A 84 -7.77 0.91 -4.28
CA ALA A 84 -8.46 2.01 -3.63
C ALA A 84 -9.71 1.52 -2.91
N GLU A 85 -10.53 0.71 -3.55
CA GLU A 85 -11.74 0.14 -2.97
C GLU A 85 -11.45 -0.80 -1.81
N ALA A 86 -10.28 -1.46 -1.83
CA ALA A 86 -9.85 -2.35 -0.75
C ALA A 86 -9.32 -1.61 0.48
N GLY A 87 -9.07 -0.29 0.38
CA GLY A 87 -8.67 0.52 1.52
C GLY A 87 -7.34 1.25 1.39
N ALA A 88 -6.68 1.23 0.26
CA ALA A 88 -5.42 1.96 0.07
C ALA A 88 -5.64 3.46 0.23
N ASP A 89 -4.76 4.12 0.98
CA ASP A 89 -4.74 5.58 1.15
C ASP A 89 -3.66 6.23 0.31
N LEU A 90 -2.60 5.49 0.01
CA LEU A 90 -1.48 5.92 -0.82
C LEU A 90 -1.08 4.76 -1.72
N ILE A 91 -0.79 5.05 -2.98
CA ILE A 91 -0.26 4.05 -3.89
C ILE A 91 1.09 4.52 -4.43
N THR A 92 2.10 3.68 -4.28
CA THR A 92 3.41 3.82 -4.92
C THR A 92 3.50 2.80 -6.05
N PHE A 93 3.95 3.24 -7.20
CA PHE A 93 4.18 2.36 -8.34
C PHE A 93 5.54 2.66 -8.99
N HIS A 94 5.99 1.80 -9.90
CA HIS A 94 7.28 1.95 -10.57
C HIS A 94 7.10 2.45 -11.99
N ILE A 95 7.87 3.47 -12.37
CA ILE A 95 7.84 4.02 -13.73
C ILE A 95 8.39 3.02 -14.75
N GLU A 96 9.15 2.03 -14.30
CA GLU A 96 9.66 0.93 -15.13
C GLU A 96 8.61 -0.13 -15.45
N SER A 97 7.43 -0.04 -14.81
CA SER A 97 6.32 -0.96 -15.09
C SER A 97 5.76 -0.75 -16.50
N ASN A 98 4.84 -1.63 -16.91
CA ASN A 98 4.25 -1.56 -18.25
C ASN A 98 3.17 -0.48 -18.39
N SER A 99 2.77 0.15 -17.29
CA SER A 99 1.75 1.19 -17.31
C SER A 99 2.36 2.56 -17.64
N ASP A 100 1.62 3.36 -18.40
CA ASP A 100 2.01 4.75 -18.65
C ASP A 100 1.99 5.54 -17.32
N PRO A 101 3.10 6.20 -16.92
CA PRO A 101 3.15 6.91 -15.65
C PRO A 101 2.09 8.00 -15.50
N ALA A 102 1.89 8.82 -16.53
CA ALA A 102 0.92 9.92 -16.47
C ALA A 102 -0.51 9.40 -16.32
N ALA A 103 -0.87 8.35 -17.07
CA ALA A 103 -2.17 7.72 -16.96
C ALA A 103 -2.39 7.06 -15.62
N THR A 104 -1.35 6.45 -15.06
CA THR A 104 -1.40 5.81 -13.75
C THR A 104 -1.63 6.86 -12.64
N ILE A 105 -0.90 7.97 -12.68
CA ILE A 105 -1.09 9.08 -11.74
C ILE A 105 -2.51 9.63 -11.82
N ALA A 106 -3.04 9.82 -13.03
CA ALA A 106 -4.40 10.28 -13.22
C ALA A 106 -5.43 9.32 -12.62
N ALA A 107 -5.23 8.02 -12.80
CA ALA A 107 -6.11 7.00 -12.23
C ALA A 107 -6.08 7.03 -10.69
N ILE A 108 -4.92 7.23 -10.08
CA ILE A 108 -4.78 7.34 -8.62
C ILE A 108 -5.50 8.59 -8.11
N HIS A 109 -5.33 9.73 -8.76
CA HIS A 109 -6.03 10.97 -8.41
C HIS A 109 -7.56 10.81 -8.54
N GLU A 110 -8.01 10.17 -9.59
CA GLU A 110 -9.43 9.91 -9.82
C GLU A 110 -10.02 9.03 -8.70
N ALA A 111 -9.23 8.13 -8.14
CA ALA A 111 -9.61 7.31 -7.00
C ALA A 111 -9.52 8.06 -5.66
N CYS A 112 -9.19 9.36 -5.66
CA CYS A 112 -9.05 10.21 -4.47
C CYS A 112 -7.93 9.77 -3.53
N LEU A 113 -6.85 9.25 -4.08
CA LEU A 113 -5.70 8.77 -3.30
C LEU A 113 -4.49 9.65 -3.48
N LEU A 114 -3.58 9.57 -2.53
CA LEU A 114 -2.21 10.06 -2.68
C LEU A 114 -1.42 9.08 -3.53
N TYR A 115 -0.35 9.55 -4.16
CA TYR A 115 0.51 8.69 -4.96
C TYR A 115 1.98 9.03 -4.79
N THR A 116 2.83 8.05 -5.03
CA THR A 116 4.24 8.27 -5.29
C THR A 116 4.67 7.40 -6.47
N SER A 117 5.73 7.80 -7.17
CA SER A 117 6.36 6.95 -8.17
C SER A 117 7.79 6.67 -7.72
N ASP A 118 8.21 5.43 -7.87
CA ASP A 118 9.56 5.00 -7.52
C ASP A 118 10.26 4.53 -8.79
N ALA A 119 11.45 5.06 -9.01
CA ALA A 119 12.31 4.71 -10.15
C ALA A 119 13.47 3.82 -9.68
N ALA A 120 13.13 2.81 -8.94
CA ALA A 120 14.08 1.94 -8.25
C ALA A 120 15.33 1.60 -9.04
#